data_2e688d3cd0363bc6061615be6a9ef50b
#
_entry.id   2e688d3cd0363bc6061615be6a9ef50b
#
_cell.length_a   1.000
_cell.length_b   1.000
_cell.length_c   1.000
_cell.angle_alpha   90.00
_cell.angle_beta   90.00
_cell.angle_gamma   90.00
#
_symmetry.space_group_name_H-M   'P 1'
#
loop_
_entity.id
_entity.type
_entity.pdbx_description
1 polymer ?
#
loop_
_entity_poly.entity_id
_entity_poly.type
_entity_poly.pdbx_seq_one_letter_code
_entity_poly.pdbx_strand_id
1 'polypeptide(L)'
;EVQLMNQLKNLLSSGNSERNRQATKGGSYSLAVTAVVLAILVVVNIFVSALPTHLTRYDISSSQLYSITSNTKAVVNALEQDVSIYWIVQSGAEDPVIENLLDKYQSLSDHIAVAKKNPDVYPAFAEQYTDEVVQNNSLVVECGDKHRYIGIDDIYLGEINIYSGTYNASDFDGEGAITSAIDYVTSEEYPQVYIL
;
A
#
# COMPACT_ATOMS: atom_id res chain seq x y z
N GLU A 1 34.63 -27.04 69.69
CA GLU A 1 34.67 -26.08 68.55
C GLU A 1 34.36 -26.78 67.18
N VAL A 2 34.92 -27.95 66.95
CA VAL A 2 34.72 -28.67 65.67
C VAL A 2 33.27 -29.14 65.43
N GLN A 3 32.51 -29.53 66.47
CA GLN A 3 31.10 -29.91 66.38
C GLN A 3 30.19 -28.76 66.01
N LEU A 4 30.45 -27.58 66.55
CA LEU A 4 29.68 -26.37 66.31
C LEU A 4 29.88 -25.87 64.86
N MET A 5 31.11 -25.99 64.34
CA MET A 5 31.43 -25.64 62.95
C MET A 5 30.78 -26.60 61.92
N ASN A 6 30.69 -27.88 62.24
CA ASN A 6 29.99 -28.85 61.41
C ASN A 6 28.46 -28.66 61.39
N GLN A 7 27.86 -28.26 62.53
CA GLN A 7 26.43 -27.91 62.58
C GLN A 7 26.10 -26.65 61.75
N LEU A 8 26.95 -25.59 61.87
CA LEU A 8 26.82 -24.41 61.07
C LEU A 8 26.94 -24.66 59.55
N LYS A 9 27.90 -25.50 59.18
CA LYS A 9 28.10 -25.88 57.76
C LYS A 9 26.90 -26.64 57.18
N ASN A 10 26.28 -27.55 57.98
CA ASN A 10 25.07 -28.26 57.58
C ASN A 10 23.85 -27.33 57.45
N LEU A 11 23.67 -26.35 58.33
CA LEU A 11 22.59 -25.40 58.27
C LEU A 11 22.73 -24.46 57.05
N LEU A 12 23.95 -24.03 56.74
CA LEU A 12 24.22 -23.17 55.59
C LEU A 12 24.10 -23.93 54.25
N SER A 13 24.45 -25.21 54.21
CA SER A 13 24.36 -26.02 52.99
C SER A 13 22.92 -26.45 52.69
N SER A 14 22.11 -26.73 53.72
CA SER A 14 20.70 -27.14 53.55
C SER A 14 19.82 -26.03 53.02
N GLY A 15 19.99 -24.78 53.56
CA GLY A 15 19.22 -23.65 53.12
C GLY A 15 19.52 -23.17 51.70
N ASN A 16 20.71 -23.41 51.20
CA ASN A 16 21.13 -22.95 49.88
C ASN A 16 20.64 -23.88 48.76
N SER A 17 20.47 -25.17 49.05
CA SER A 17 20.01 -26.17 48.08
C SER A 17 18.52 -26.02 47.72
N GLU A 18 17.66 -25.77 48.70
CA GLU A 18 16.21 -25.57 48.45
C GLU A 18 15.89 -24.21 47.80
N ARG A 19 16.59 -23.17 48.22
CA ARG A 19 16.47 -21.84 47.59
C ARG A 19 16.87 -21.86 46.12
N ASN A 20 17.96 -22.54 45.78
CA ASN A 20 18.39 -22.65 44.39
C ASN A 20 17.43 -23.50 43.55
N ARG A 21 16.82 -24.54 44.13
CA ARG A 21 15.83 -25.36 43.44
C ARG A 21 14.52 -24.61 43.14
N GLN A 22 14.10 -23.72 44.04
CA GLN A 22 12.93 -22.87 43.79
C GLN A 22 13.21 -21.73 42.81
N ALA A 23 14.40 -21.14 42.90
CA ALA A 23 14.85 -20.10 42.00
C ALA A 23 15.03 -20.61 40.55
N THR A 24 15.58 -21.84 40.37
CA THR A 24 15.72 -22.44 39.04
C THR A 24 14.38 -22.88 38.45
N LYS A 25 13.43 -23.36 39.25
CA LYS A 25 12.08 -23.67 38.77
C LYS A 25 11.29 -22.44 38.35
N GLY A 26 11.38 -21.34 39.08
CA GLY A 26 10.77 -20.06 38.73
C GLY A 26 11.41 -19.43 37.50
N GLY A 27 12.75 -19.46 37.43
CA GLY A 27 13.51 -18.91 36.31
C GLY A 27 13.29 -19.67 34.99
N SER A 28 13.24 -21.00 35.05
CA SER A 28 13.01 -21.81 33.83
C SER A 28 11.57 -21.65 33.30
N TYR A 29 10.59 -21.52 34.18
CA TYR A 29 9.21 -21.26 33.78
C TYR A 29 9.09 -19.87 33.11
N SER A 30 9.67 -18.85 33.70
CA SER A 30 9.69 -17.50 33.12
C SER A 30 10.38 -17.48 31.75
N LEU A 31 11.49 -18.17 31.61
CA LEU A 31 12.23 -18.30 30.34
C LEU A 31 11.41 -19.03 29.27
N ALA A 32 10.72 -20.11 29.67
CA ALA A 32 9.82 -20.83 28.76
C ALA A 32 8.63 -19.97 28.29
N VAL A 33 7.99 -19.25 29.21
CA VAL A 33 6.90 -18.32 28.87
C VAL A 33 7.37 -17.21 27.94
N THR A 34 8.54 -16.63 28.23
CA THR A 34 9.11 -15.59 27.35
C THR A 34 9.40 -16.11 25.96
N ALA A 35 9.96 -17.33 25.84
CA ALA A 35 10.22 -17.95 24.55
C ALA A 35 8.94 -18.22 23.75
N VAL A 36 7.87 -18.67 24.41
CA VAL A 36 6.56 -18.87 23.77
C VAL A 36 5.96 -17.53 23.30
N VAL A 37 6.02 -16.48 24.13
CA VAL A 37 5.52 -15.15 23.73
C VAL A 37 6.30 -14.62 22.51
N LEU A 38 7.63 -14.74 22.53
CA LEU A 38 8.43 -14.33 21.36
C LEU A 38 8.08 -15.13 20.11
N ALA A 39 7.89 -16.45 20.24
CA ALA A 39 7.48 -17.28 19.11
C ALA A 39 6.12 -16.85 18.54
N ILE A 40 5.14 -16.53 19.40
CA ILE A 40 3.83 -16.02 18.98
C ILE A 40 3.98 -14.67 18.26
N LEU A 41 4.80 -13.74 18.77
CA LEU A 41 5.04 -12.45 18.12
C LEU A 41 5.67 -12.62 16.73
N VAL A 42 6.60 -13.54 16.56
CA VAL A 42 7.21 -13.83 15.26
C VAL A 42 6.17 -14.39 14.29
N VAL A 43 5.35 -15.35 14.74
CA VAL A 43 4.29 -15.94 13.90
C VAL A 43 3.26 -14.88 13.50
N VAL A 44 2.83 -14.03 14.43
CA VAL A 44 1.90 -12.92 14.14
C VAL A 44 2.50 -11.96 13.13
N ASN A 45 3.78 -11.60 13.27
CA ASN A 45 4.45 -10.70 12.33
C ASN A 45 4.52 -11.31 10.92
N ILE A 46 4.89 -12.59 10.80
CA ILE A 46 4.90 -13.31 9.50
C ILE A 46 3.48 -13.34 8.91
N PHE A 47 2.48 -13.63 9.74
CA PHE A 47 1.09 -13.68 9.30
C PHE A 47 0.60 -12.33 8.80
N VAL A 48 0.85 -11.24 9.54
CA VAL A 48 0.48 -9.88 9.13
C VAL A 48 1.21 -9.47 7.84
N SER A 49 2.48 -9.83 7.69
CA SER A 49 3.27 -9.55 6.48
C SER A 49 2.81 -10.34 5.25
N ALA A 50 2.14 -11.48 5.46
CA ALA A 50 1.58 -12.30 4.39
C ALA A 50 0.15 -11.88 3.98
N LEU A 51 -0.48 -10.98 4.74
CA LEU A 51 -1.81 -10.48 4.40
C LEU A 51 -1.71 -9.53 3.20
N PRO A 52 -2.63 -9.66 2.22
CA PRO A 52 -2.76 -8.68 1.14
C PRO A 52 -2.96 -7.27 1.68
N THR A 53 -2.35 -6.29 1.02
CA THR A 53 -2.34 -4.88 1.46
C THR A 53 -3.73 -4.28 1.65
N HIS A 54 -4.74 -4.75 0.91
CA HIS A 54 -6.12 -4.29 1.06
C HIS A 54 -6.78 -4.67 2.41
N LEU A 55 -6.25 -5.67 3.13
CA LEU A 55 -6.74 -6.07 4.46
C LEU A 55 -6.02 -5.37 5.60
N THR A 56 -4.81 -4.84 5.35
CA THR A 56 -3.95 -4.25 6.39
C THR A 56 -3.98 -2.73 6.42
N ARG A 57 -4.49 -2.07 5.35
CA ARG A 57 -4.58 -0.61 5.27
C ARG A 57 -6.02 -0.15 5.42
N TYR A 58 -6.33 0.40 6.59
CA TYR A 58 -7.59 1.11 6.84
C TYR A 58 -7.40 2.59 6.52
N ASP A 59 -8.27 3.12 5.66
CA ASP A 59 -8.34 4.54 5.41
C ASP A 59 -8.99 5.26 6.59
N ILE A 60 -8.15 5.92 7.38
CA ILE A 60 -8.55 6.75 8.52
C ILE A 60 -8.45 8.25 8.20
N SER A 61 -8.15 8.61 6.95
CA SER A 61 -8.08 10.01 6.54
C SER A 61 -9.48 10.60 6.36
N SER A 62 -9.66 11.83 6.78
CA SER A 62 -10.91 12.57 6.62
C SER A 62 -11.25 12.85 5.14
N SER A 63 -10.26 12.74 4.25
CA SER A 63 -10.37 12.94 2.80
C SER A 63 -10.67 11.65 2.03
N GLN A 64 -10.74 10.49 2.70
CA GLN A 64 -10.99 9.18 2.07
C GLN A 64 -10.07 8.87 0.87
N LEU A 65 -8.84 9.38 0.89
CA LEU A 65 -7.84 9.22 -0.18
C LEU A 65 -7.59 7.75 -0.58
N TYR A 66 -7.89 6.82 0.31
CA TYR A 66 -7.69 5.39 0.10
C TYR A 66 -9.01 4.60 0.00
N SER A 67 -10.16 5.25 -0.08
CA SER A 67 -11.45 4.57 -0.29
C SER A 67 -11.86 4.66 -1.75
N ILE A 68 -12.49 3.60 -2.25
CA ILE A 68 -13.07 3.56 -3.59
C ILE A 68 -14.59 3.68 -3.46
N THR A 69 -15.16 4.63 -4.21
CA THR A 69 -16.59 4.92 -4.20
C THR A 69 -17.43 3.78 -4.80
N SER A 70 -18.72 3.80 -4.51
CA SER A 70 -19.65 2.83 -5.09
C SER A 70 -19.79 2.98 -6.61
N ASN A 71 -19.62 4.19 -7.14
CA ASN A 71 -19.65 4.46 -8.57
C ASN A 71 -18.49 3.77 -9.29
N THR A 72 -17.27 3.96 -8.81
CA THR A 72 -16.08 3.27 -9.35
C THR A 72 -16.21 1.76 -9.30
N LYS A 73 -16.72 1.23 -8.19
CA LYS A 73 -16.98 -0.22 -8.08
C LYS A 73 -17.99 -0.70 -9.11
N ALA A 74 -19.03 0.08 -9.40
CA ALA A 74 -20.00 -0.27 -10.43
C ALA A 74 -19.38 -0.29 -11.83
N VAL A 75 -18.57 0.73 -12.18
CA VAL A 75 -17.86 0.79 -13.46
C VAL A 75 -16.88 -0.38 -13.61
N VAL A 76 -16.05 -0.61 -12.61
CA VAL A 76 -15.00 -1.64 -12.64
C VAL A 76 -15.58 -3.06 -12.66
N ASN A 77 -16.67 -3.32 -11.92
CA ASN A 77 -17.34 -4.62 -11.93
C ASN A 77 -18.15 -4.90 -13.21
N ALA A 78 -18.45 -3.86 -13.99
CA ALA A 78 -19.14 -3.99 -15.27
C ALA A 78 -18.19 -4.21 -16.45
N LEU A 79 -16.87 -4.26 -16.21
CA LEU A 79 -15.88 -4.48 -17.25
C LEU A 79 -16.00 -5.88 -17.85
N GLU A 80 -16.11 -5.94 -19.18
CA GLU A 80 -16.08 -7.17 -19.99
C GLU A 80 -14.79 -7.26 -20.81
N GLN A 81 -14.01 -6.17 -20.88
CA GLN A 81 -12.78 -6.06 -21.66
C GLN A 81 -11.60 -5.84 -20.72
N ASP A 82 -10.43 -6.31 -21.15
CA ASP A 82 -9.19 -6.12 -20.38
C ASP A 82 -8.65 -4.70 -20.53
N VAL A 83 -8.39 -4.05 -19.40
CA VAL A 83 -7.85 -2.69 -19.30
C VAL A 83 -6.47 -2.74 -18.72
N SER A 84 -5.51 -2.13 -19.40
CA SER A 84 -4.15 -1.97 -18.94
C SER A 84 -3.93 -0.54 -18.44
N ILE A 85 -3.42 -0.41 -17.21
CA ILE A 85 -3.02 0.87 -16.63
C ILE A 85 -1.51 0.89 -16.52
N TYR A 86 -0.86 1.74 -17.30
CA TYR A 86 0.59 1.93 -17.23
C TYR A 86 0.91 3.12 -16.33
N TRP A 87 1.62 2.87 -15.25
CA TRP A 87 2.09 3.91 -14.34
C TRP A 87 3.50 4.35 -14.71
N ILE A 88 3.62 5.58 -15.21
CA ILE A 88 4.88 6.14 -15.67
C ILE A 88 5.58 6.79 -14.51
N VAL A 89 6.61 6.14 -13.99
CA VAL A 89 7.32 6.60 -12.80
C VAL A 89 8.76 6.11 -12.78
N GLN A 90 9.70 6.99 -12.39
CA GLN A 90 11.08 6.62 -12.10
C GLN A 90 11.16 5.80 -10.81
N SER A 91 12.10 4.87 -10.76
CA SER A 91 12.33 4.08 -9.55
C SER A 91 12.74 4.97 -8.38
N GLY A 92 11.98 4.89 -7.29
CA GLY A 92 12.19 5.69 -6.08
C GLY A 92 11.48 7.05 -6.07
N ALA A 93 10.69 7.36 -7.12
CA ALA A 93 9.84 8.54 -7.20
C ALA A 93 8.34 8.20 -7.17
N GLU A 94 8.02 6.96 -6.76
CA GLU A 94 6.65 6.48 -6.67
C GLU A 94 5.85 7.25 -5.61
N ASP A 95 4.68 7.75 -6.01
CA ASP A 95 3.72 8.35 -5.10
C ASP A 95 2.92 7.25 -4.37
N PRO A 96 2.97 7.18 -3.03
CA PRO A 96 2.31 6.13 -2.26
C PRO A 96 0.78 6.20 -2.30
N VAL A 97 0.19 7.36 -2.61
CA VAL A 97 -1.27 7.52 -2.73
C VAL A 97 -1.74 6.89 -4.03
N ILE A 98 -1.04 7.20 -5.13
CA ILE A 98 -1.30 6.64 -6.46
C ILE A 98 -1.06 5.12 -6.43
N GLU A 99 0.05 4.65 -5.85
CA GLU A 99 0.33 3.22 -5.72
C GLU A 99 -0.82 2.47 -5.04
N ASN A 100 -1.27 2.97 -3.88
CA ASN A 100 -2.40 2.38 -3.18
C ASN A 100 -3.70 2.39 -3.97
N LEU A 101 -3.94 3.46 -4.72
CA LEU A 101 -5.15 3.57 -5.55
C LEU A 101 -5.11 2.54 -6.67
N LEU A 102 -3.99 2.41 -7.37
CA LEU A 102 -3.80 1.44 -8.44
C LEU A 102 -3.91 -0.01 -7.95
N ASP A 103 -3.32 -0.33 -6.79
CA ASP A 103 -3.46 -1.65 -6.15
C ASP A 103 -4.93 -1.99 -5.88
N LYS A 104 -5.74 -1.00 -5.49
CA LYS A 104 -7.18 -1.20 -5.27
C LYS A 104 -7.93 -1.47 -6.58
N TYR A 105 -7.65 -0.70 -7.64
CA TYR A 105 -8.26 -0.97 -8.94
C TYR A 105 -7.96 -2.39 -9.42
N GLN A 106 -6.70 -2.81 -9.33
CA GLN A 106 -6.29 -4.16 -9.70
C GLN A 106 -6.95 -5.24 -8.83
N SER A 107 -7.23 -4.95 -7.56
CA SER A 107 -7.91 -5.89 -6.67
C SER A 107 -9.42 -5.97 -6.87
N LEU A 108 -10.04 -5.00 -7.54
CA LEU A 108 -11.48 -4.96 -7.78
C LEU A 108 -11.92 -5.82 -8.96
N SER A 109 -11.06 -6.02 -9.96
CA SER A 109 -11.41 -6.75 -11.17
C SER A 109 -10.20 -7.45 -11.76
N ASP A 110 -10.38 -8.69 -12.19
CA ASP A 110 -9.37 -9.46 -12.94
C ASP A 110 -9.12 -8.89 -14.35
N HIS A 111 -10.01 -8.01 -14.83
CA HIS A 111 -9.86 -7.29 -16.10
C HIS A 111 -8.94 -6.08 -16.01
N ILE A 112 -8.44 -5.71 -14.84
CA ILE A 112 -7.52 -4.57 -14.68
C ILE A 112 -6.11 -5.07 -14.39
N ALA A 113 -5.18 -4.73 -15.28
CA ALA A 113 -3.75 -4.98 -15.12
C ALA A 113 -2.99 -3.67 -14.93
N VAL A 114 -2.18 -3.56 -13.88
CA VAL A 114 -1.32 -2.40 -13.61
C VAL A 114 0.13 -2.76 -13.88
N ALA A 115 0.85 -1.93 -14.65
CA ALA A 115 2.26 -2.12 -14.94
C ALA A 115 3.05 -0.81 -14.81
N LYS A 116 4.13 -0.81 -14.01
CA LYS A 116 5.05 0.32 -13.91
C LYS A 116 5.91 0.43 -15.17
N LYS A 117 6.07 1.65 -15.70
CA LYS A 117 6.93 1.99 -16.82
C LYS A 117 7.92 3.08 -16.41
N ASN A 118 9.17 2.69 -16.20
CA ASN A 118 10.22 3.65 -15.87
C ASN A 118 10.65 4.41 -17.12
N PRO A 119 10.50 5.74 -17.18
CA PRO A 119 10.88 6.54 -18.34
C PRO A 119 12.40 6.53 -18.62
N ASP A 120 13.24 6.27 -17.62
CA ASP A 120 14.70 6.12 -17.83
C ASP A 120 15.03 4.85 -18.62
N VAL A 121 14.18 3.82 -18.53
CA VAL A 121 14.35 2.54 -19.26
C VAL A 121 13.57 2.55 -20.57
N TYR A 122 12.40 3.18 -20.58
CA TYR A 122 11.46 3.22 -21.71
C TYR A 122 11.10 4.66 -22.09
N PRO A 123 12.05 5.49 -22.53
CA PRO A 123 11.81 6.92 -22.75
C PRO A 123 10.74 7.22 -23.80
N ALA A 124 10.67 6.41 -24.86
CA ALA A 124 9.69 6.58 -25.94
C ALA A 124 8.32 5.92 -25.66
N PHE A 125 8.13 5.32 -24.47
CA PHE A 125 6.87 4.62 -24.17
C PHE A 125 5.69 5.59 -24.10
N ALA A 126 5.84 6.68 -23.40
CA ALA A 126 4.78 7.65 -23.18
C ALA A 126 4.47 8.51 -24.41
N GLU A 127 5.45 8.73 -25.28
CA GLU A 127 5.30 9.50 -26.53
C GLU A 127 4.31 8.88 -27.53
N GLN A 128 3.95 7.60 -27.34
CA GLN A 128 2.96 6.91 -28.16
C GLN A 128 1.51 7.30 -27.77
N TYR A 129 1.31 7.87 -26.58
CA TYR A 129 0.01 8.14 -26.00
C TYR A 129 -0.29 9.62 -25.81
N THR A 130 0.74 10.48 -25.82
CA THR A 130 0.58 11.93 -25.64
C THR A 130 1.72 12.72 -26.24
N ASP A 131 1.40 13.93 -26.73
CA ASP A 131 2.38 14.93 -27.17
C ASP A 131 2.80 15.86 -26.00
N GLU A 132 2.23 15.67 -24.82
CA GLU A 132 2.52 16.48 -23.63
C GLU A 132 3.83 16.06 -22.97
N VAL A 133 4.39 16.97 -22.15
CA VAL A 133 5.57 16.65 -21.34
C VAL A 133 5.17 15.71 -20.22
N VAL A 134 5.64 14.48 -20.32
CA VAL A 134 5.30 13.43 -19.36
C VAL A 134 6.02 13.66 -18.03
N GLN A 135 5.27 13.72 -16.96
CA GLN A 135 5.77 13.85 -15.60
C GLN A 135 5.75 12.51 -14.87
N ASN A 136 6.56 12.38 -13.82
CA ASN A 136 6.47 11.21 -12.91
C ASN A 136 5.07 11.11 -12.30
N ASN A 137 4.63 9.89 -12.08
CA ASN A 137 3.33 9.55 -11.52
C ASN A 137 2.13 9.87 -12.44
N SER A 138 2.38 10.09 -13.73
CA SER A 138 1.31 10.08 -14.75
C SER A 138 0.92 8.65 -15.11
N LEU A 139 -0.28 8.51 -15.69
CA LEU A 139 -0.86 7.23 -16.03
C LEU A 139 -1.26 7.19 -17.52
N VAL A 140 -1.27 5.99 -18.08
CA VAL A 140 -1.93 5.70 -19.34
C VAL A 140 -2.91 4.56 -19.11
N VAL A 141 -4.18 4.76 -19.47
CA VAL A 141 -5.21 3.73 -19.46
C VAL A 141 -5.47 3.30 -20.90
N GLU A 142 -5.39 1.99 -21.16
CA GLU A 142 -5.51 1.41 -22.50
C GLU A 142 -6.50 0.25 -22.49
N CYS A 143 -7.34 0.19 -23.51
CA CYS A 143 -8.24 -0.93 -23.80
C CYS A 143 -8.36 -1.11 -25.32
N GLY A 144 -7.81 -2.20 -25.86
CA GLY A 144 -7.73 -2.44 -27.29
C GLY A 144 -6.97 -1.32 -28.01
N ASP A 145 -7.63 -0.66 -28.97
CA ASP A 145 -7.05 0.45 -29.74
C ASP A 145 -7.27 1.84 -29.09
N LYS A 146 -7.99 1.90 -27.96
CA LYS A 146 -8.28 3.15 -27.27
C LYS A 146 -7.36 3.34 -26.08
N HIS A 147 -6.93 4.56 -25.91
CA HIS A 147 -6.11 4.94 -24.76
C HIS A 147 -6.46 6.35 -24.25
N ARG A 148 -6.11 6.61 -23.00
CA ARG A 148 -6.18 7.93 -22.40
C ARG A 148 -4.98 8.16 -21.48
N TYR A 149 -4.28 9.26 -21.72
CA TYR A 149 -3.24 9.76 -20.84
C TYR A 149 -3.86 10.56 -19.71
N ILE A 150 -3.33 10.42 -18.50
CA ILE A 150 -3.71 11.15 -17.29
C ILE A 150 -2.44 11.78 -16.72
N GLY A 151 -2.37 13.08 -16.79
CA GLY A 151 -1.25 13.83 -16.20
C GLY A 151 -1.32 13.85 -14.68
N ILE A 152 -0.20 14.18 -14.03
CA ILE A 152 -0.18 14.33 -12.57
C ILE A 152 -1.10 15.49 -12.11
N ASP A 153 -1.28 16.49 -12.95
CA ASP A 153 -2.14 17.64 -12.70
C ASP A 153 -3.65 17.31 -12.83
N ASP A 154 -3.99 16.19 -13.49
CA ASP A 154 -5.35 15.64 -13.51
C ASP A 154 -5.65 14.83 -12.23
N ILE A 155 -4.61 14.31 -11.59
CA ILE A 155 -4.70 13.50 -10.37
C ILE A 155 -4.69 14.40 -9.13
N TYR A 156 -3.78 15.36 -9.10
CA TYR A 156 -3.67 16.37 -8.05
C TYR A 156 -4.15 17.71 -8.59
N LEU A 157 -5.39 18.03 -8.30
CA LEU A 157 -5.98 19.30 -8.69
C LEU A 157 -5.40 20.44 -7.84
N GLY A 158 -5.05 21.54 -8.46
CA GLY A 158 -4.47 22.67 -7.76
C GLY A 158 -4.54 23.97 -8.53
N GLU A 159 -4.19 25.05 -7.85
CA GLU A 159 -4.12 26.37 -8.43
C GLU A 159 -2.68 26.89 -8.48
N ILE A 160 -2.32 27.49 -9.61
CA ILE A 160 -1.07 28.23 -9.70
C ILE A 160 -1.27 29.59 -9.04
N ASN A 161 -0.53 29.86 -7.97
CA ASN A 161 -0.49 31.19 -7.42
C ASN A 161 0.28 32.11 -8.38
N ILE A 162 -0.45 32.96 -9.09
CA ILE A 162 0.10 33.86 -10.11
C ILE A 162 1.10 34.88 -9.57
N TYR A 163 1.10 35.14 -8.26
CA TYR A 163 2.05 36.09 -7.64
C TYR A 163 3.37 35.44 -7.23
N SER A 164 3.35 34.18 -6.84
CA SER A 164 4.55 33.43 -6.40
C SER A 164 5.05 32.42 -7.42
N GLY A 165 4.26 32.09 -8.44
CA GLY A 165 4.55 31.03 -9.39
C GLY A 165 4.56 29.63 -8.79
N THR A 166 4.00 29.47 -7.56
CA THR A 166 3.95 28.17 -6.87
C THR A 166 2.64 27.46 -7.19
N TYR A 167 2.74 26.17 -7.49
CA TYR A 167 1.59 25.28 -7.60
C TYR A 167 1.21 24.78 -6.19
N ASN A 168 -0.05 24.96 -5.82
CA ASN A 168 -0.60 24.47 -4.57
C ASN A 168 -1.66 23.43 -4.90
N ALA A 169 -1.33 22.15 -4.73
CA ALA A 169 -2.32 21.09 -4.83
C ALA A 169 -3.38 21.28 -3.73
N SER A 170 -4.63 21.42 -4.13
CA SER A 170 -5.76 21.66 -3.22
C SER A 170 -6.61 20.42 -2.99
N ASP A 171 -6.62 19.48 -3.94
CA ASP A 171 -7.46 18.30 -3.89
C ASP A 171 -6.80 17.12 -4.63
N PHE A 172 -7.25 15.90 -4.33
CA PHE A 172 -6.82 14.67 -4.97
C PHE A 172 -8.03 14.01 -5.65
N ASP A 173 -8.02 13.95 -6.99
CA ASP A 173 -9.07 13.34 -7.82
C ASP A 173 -8.58 12.14 -8.63
N GLY A 174 -7.59 11.41 -8.12
CA GLY A 174 -7.06 10.24 -8.82
C GLY A 174 -8.09 9.17 -9.13
N GLU A 175 -9.08 8.99 -8.25
CA GLU A 175 -10.19 8.06 -8.50
C GLU A 175 -11.07 8.52 -9.66
N GLY A 176 -11.47 9.79 -9.68
CA GLY A 176 -12.28 10.35 -10.76
C GLY A 176 -11.57 10.29 -12.10
N ALA A 177 -10.29 10.67 -12.13
CA ALA A 177 -9.46 10.63 -13.33
C ALA A 177 -9.34 9.21 -13.92
N ILE A 178 -9.00 8.22 -13.08
CA ILE A 178 -8.83 6.82 -13.52
C ILE A 178 -10.18 6.23 -13.95
N THR A 179 -11.24 6.41 -13.15
CA THR A 179 -12.57 5.86 -13.50
C THR A 179 -13.10 6.43 -14.81
N SER A 180 -12.96 7.76 -15.01
CA SER A 180 -13.36 8.41 -16.26
C SER A 180 -12.54 7.94 -17.45
N ALA A 181 -11.25 7.65 -17.26
CA ALA A 181 -10.41 7.11 -18.31
C ALA A 181 -10.80 5.67 -18.67
N ILE A 182 -11.10 4.83 -17.68
CA ILE A 182 -11.60 3.47 -17.89
C ILE A 182 -12.92 3.50 -18.66
N ASP A 183 -13.89 4.31 -18.22
CA ASP A 183 -15.17 4.46 -18.89
C ASP A 183 -14.99 4.93 -20.36
N TYR A 184 -14.09 5.88 -20.59
CA TYR A 184 -13.77 6.37 -21.93
C TYR A 184 -13.21 5.28 -22.85
N VAL A 185 -12.23 4.50 -22.40
CA VAL A 185 -11.56 3.49 -23.25
C VAL A 185 -12.41 2.24 -23.48
N THR A 186 -13.37 1.96 -22.59
CA THR A 186 -14.27 0.79 -22.70
C THR A 186 -15.60 1.11 -23.36
N SER A 187 -16.01 2.39 -23.43
CA SER A 187 -17.28 2.81 -24.08
C SER A 187 -17.22 2.59 -25.58
N GLU A 188 -18.22 1.92 -26.15
CA GLU A 188 -18.35 1.74 -27.60
C GLU A 188 -18.90 2.98 -28.31
N GLU A 189 -19.75 3.76 -27.64
CA GLU A 189 -20.38 4.96 -28.17
C GLU A 189 -19.98 6.21 -27.37
N TYR A 190 -19.55 7.25 -28.08
CA TYR A 190 -19.31 8.55 -27.46
C TYR A 190 -20.61 9.36 -27.43
N PRO A 191 -20.95 10.03 -26.31
CA PRO A 191 -22.08 10.94 -26.27
C PRO A 191 -21.85 12.08 -27.26
N GLN A 192 -22.72 12.22 -28.24
CA GLN A 192 -22.67 13.34 -29.19
C GLN A 192 -23.40 14.55 -28.60
N VAL A 193 -22.66 15.61 -28.38
CA VAL A 193 -23.24 16.89 -27.95
C VAL A 193 -23.57 17.72 -29.20
N TYR A 194 -24.85 17.93 -29.45
CA TYR A 194 -25.32 18.85 -30.49
C TYR A 194 -25.46 20.25 -29.90
N ILE A 195 -24.71 21.20 -30.43
CA ILE A 195 -24.88 22.64 -30.11
C ILE A 195 -25.94 23.15 -31.09
N LEU A 196 -27.06 23.61 -30.53
CA LEU A 196 -28.15 24.24 -31.29
C LEU A 196 -27.91 25.75 -31.43
#